data_52d47fa4f97f66430e5a5d159a4f4da8
#
_entry.id   52d47fa4f97f66430e5a5d159a4f4da8
#
_cell.length_a   1.000
_cell.length_b   1.000
_cell.length_c   1.000
_cell.angle_alpha   90.00
_cell.angle_beta   90.00
_cell.angle_gamma   90.00
#
_symmetry.space_group_name_H-M   'P 1'
#
loop_
_entity.id
_entity.type
_entity.pdbx_description
1 polymer ?
#
loop_
_entity_poly.entity_id
_entity_poly.type
_entity_poly.pdbx_seq_one_letter_code
_entity_poly.pdbx_strand_id
1 'polypeptide(L)'
;MFVVIFRAKARDLDAEYSAMAAQMRQLALTQFGCLDFTAVTEGDQEIALSYWPDEASIRAWKQHTDHLIAQKLGRERWYASYSVEIAEVTRRYRHPADAQT
;
A
#
# COMPACT_ATOMS: atom_id res chain seq x y z
N MET A 1 5.06 -10.89 11.05
CA MET A 1 4.81 -10.24 9.75
C MET A 1 3.42 -9.64 9.74
N PHE A 2 3.30 -8.45 9.21
CA PHE A 2 2.04 -7.71 9.17
C PHE A 2 1.65 -7.40 7.73
N VAL A 3 0.36 -7.26 7.48
CA VAL A 3 -0.16 -6.83 6.19
C VAL A 3 -0.96 -5.54 6.36
N VAL A 4 -0.72 -4.59 5.48
CA VAL A 4 -1.54 -3.38 5.34
C VAL A 4 -2.49 -3.61 4.18
N ILE A 5 -3.78 -3.48 4.45
CA ILE A 5 -4.84 -3.63 3.46
C ILE A 5 -5.43 -2.25 3.23
N PHE A 6 -5.15 -1.68 2.08
CA PHE A 6 -5.71 -0.40 1.64
C PHE A 6 -6.81 -0.67 0.63
N ARG A 7 -7.98 -0.09 0.87
CA ARG A 7 -9.10 -0.17 -0.06
C ARG A 7 -9.63 1.22 -0.30
N ALA A 8 -9.84 1.57 -1.56
CA ALA A 8 -10.32 2.88 -1.92
C ALA A 8 -11.36 2.81 -3.04
N LYS A 9 -12.29 3.76 -2.99
CA LYS A 9 -13.14 4.09 -4.12
C LYS A 9 -12.55 5.34 -4.77
N ALA A 10 -12.14 5.20 -6.03
CA ALA A 10 -11.45 6.26 -6.75
C ALA A 10 -12.42 7.29 -7.31
N ARG A 11 -11.98 8.55 -7.34
CA ARG A 11 -12.65 9.61 -8.11
C ARG A 11 -11.99 9.78 -9.45
N ASP A 12 -10.70 10.12 -9.42
CA ASP A 12 -9.93 10.42 -10.61
C ASP A 12 -8.50 9.97 -10.41
N LEU A 13 -8.18 8.81 -10.98
CA LEU A 13 -6.83 8.26 -10.93
C LEU A 13 -6.04 8.74 -12.15
N ASP A 14 -5.62 9.99 -12.12
CA ASP A 14 -4.88 10.65 -13.19
C ASP A 14 -3.41 10.22 -13.26
N ALA A 15 -2.65 10.82 -14.19
CA ALA A 15 -1.22 10.52 -14.35
C ALA A 15 -0.42 10.90 -13.11
N GLU A 16 -0.80 11.95 -12.41
CA GLU A 16 -0.14 12.38 -11.18
C GLU A 16 -0.35 11.36 -10.06
N TYR A 17 -1.54 10.78 -9.96
CA TYR A 17 -1.81 9.68 -9.05
C TYR A 17 -0.91 8.48 -9.35
N SER A 18 -0.83 8.08 -10.61
CA SER A 18 -0.02 6.92 -11.01
C SER A 18 1.46 7.12 -10.66
N ALA A 19 2.00 8.32 -10.88
CA ALA A 19 3.37 8.65 -10.52
C ALA A 19 3.58 8.61 -9.00
N MET A 20 2.63 9.14 -8.23
CA MET A 20 2.69 9.13 -6.77
C MET A 20 2.60 7.71 -6.21
N ALA A 21 1.68 6.89 -6.74
CA ALA A 21 1.52 5.52 -6.31
C ALA A 21 2.78 4.70 -6.57
N ALA A 22 3.41 4.88 -7.73
CA ALA A 22 4.67 4.21 -8.06
C ALA A 22 5.80 4.63 -7.11
N GLN A 23 5.88 5.91 -6.77
CA GLN A 23 6.86 6.44 -5.84
C GLN A 23 6.66 5.87 -4.43
N MET A 24 5.43 5.83 -3.95
CA MET A 24 5.10 5.29 -2.63
C MET A 24 5.47 3.81 -2.53
N ARG A 25 5.16 3.04 -3.56
CA ARG A 25 5.50 1.62 -3.64
C ARG A 25 7.02 1.43 -3.60
N GLN A 26 7.76 2.19 -4.41
CA GLN A 26 9.20 2.09 -4.49
C GLN A 26 9.86 2.44 -3.16
N LEU A 27 9.42 3.51 -2.51
CA LEU A 27 9.92 3.90 -1.20
C LEU A 27 9.67 2.81 -0.15
N ALA A 28 8.47 2.21 -0.16
CA ALA A 28 8.16 1.11 0.74
C ALA A 28 9.16 -0.03 0.61
N LEU A 29 9.40 -0.46 -0.64
CA LEU A 29 10.25 -1.62 -0.93
C LEU A 29 11.75 -1.33 -0.73
N THR A 30 12.21 -0.12 -1.02
CA THR A 30 13.66 0.20 -1.02
C THR A 30 14.14 0.88 0.25
N GLN A 31 13.29 1.63 0.95
CA GLN A 31 13.71 2.44 2.09
C GLN A 31 13.05 2.08 3.41
N PHE A 32 11.85 1.56 3.39
CA PHE A 32 11.07 1.33 4.61
C PHE A 32 10.94 -0.14 5.00
N GLY A 33 11.55 -1.04 4.26
CA GLY A 33 11.61 -2.45 4.62
C GLY A 33 10.37 -3.28 4.27
N CYS A 34 9.52 -2.78 3.38
CA CYS A 34 8.39 -3.55 2.88
C CYS A 34 8.87 -4.83 2.20
N LEU A 35 8.22 -5.95 2.50
CA LEU A 35 8.61 -7.27 1.99
C LEU A 35 7.99 -7.58 0.63
N ASP A 36 6.76 -7.13 0.41
CA ASP A 36 6.02 -7.36 -0.83
C ASP A 36 4.93 -6.31 -0.96
N PHE A 37 4.62 -5.91 -2.19
CA PHE A 37 3.62 -4.87 -2.44
C PHE A 37 2.86 -5.20 -3.72
N THR A 38 1.54 -5.35 -3.62
CA THR A 38 0.67 -5.65 -4.76
C THR A 38 -0.52 -4.69 -4.75
N ALA A 39 -0.81 -4.09 -5.88
CA ALA A 39 -1.98 -3.23 -6.03
C ALA A 39 -2.74 -3.62 -7.30
N VAL A 40 -4.06 -3.62 -7.20
CA VAL A 40 -4.95 -3.92 -8.32
C VAL A 40 -6.10 -2.92 -8.33
N THR A 41 -6.61 -2.66 -9.53
CA THR A 41 -7.75 -1.76 -9.72
C THR A 41 -8.78 -2.47 -10.59
N GLU A 42 -10.02 -2.43 -10.16
CA GLU A 42 -11.16 -2.93 -10.93
C GLU A 42 -12.25 -1.86 -10.91
N GLY A 43 -12.52 -1.26 -12.06
CA GLY A 43 -13.44 -0.13 -12.14
C GLY A 43 -12.94 1.04 -11.29
N ASP A 44 -13.75 1.48 -10.34
CA ASP A 44 -13.39 2.53 -9.38
C ASP A 44 -12.86 1.98 -8.05
N GLN A 45 -12.71 0.66 -7.93
CA GLN A 45 -12.21 -0.03 -6.74
C GLN A 45 -10.71 -0.24 -6.83
N GLU A 46 -9.98 0.23 -5.83
CA GLU A 46 -8.54 0.00 -5.71
C GLU A 46 -8.24 -0.78 -4.43
N ILE A 47 -7.40 -1.80 -4.54
CA ILE A 47 -6.92 -2.58 -3.40
C ILE A 47 -5.41 -2.68 -3.48
N ALA A 48 -4.74 -2.31 -2.40
CA ALA A 48 -3.29 -2.48 -2.27
C ALA A 48 -2.99 -3.29 -1.02
N LEU A 49 -2.14 -4.29 -1.18
CA LEU A 49 -1.65 -5.14 -0.10
C LEU A 49 -0.15 -4.94 0.04
N SER A 50 0.31 -4.63 1.25
CA SER A 50 1.73 -4.54 1.53
C SER A 50 2.07 -5.33 2.78
N TYR A 51 3.20 -6.05 2.72
CA TYR A 51 3.66 -6.93 3.80
C TYR A 51 4.90 -6.36 4.44
N TRP A 52 4.96 -6.41 5.79
CA TRP A 52 5.97 -5.71 6.57
C TRP A 52 6.49 -6.59 7.71
N PRO A 53 7.78 -6.45 8.08
CA PRO A 53 8.33 -7.21 9.20
C PRO A 53 7.78 -6.77 10.57
N ASP A 54 7.44 -5.48 10.72
CA ASP A 54 6.99 -4.91 11.99
C ASP A 54 6.10 -3.69 11.77
N GLU A 55 5.40 -3.27 12.82
CA GLU A 55 4.52 -2.10 12.77
C GLU A 55 5.27 -0.77 12.75
N ALA A 56 6.49 -0.71 13.29
CA ALA A 56 7.28 0.51 13.29
C ALA A 56 7.61 0.95 11.86
N SER A 57 7.95 0.00 11.00
CA SER A 57 8.22 0.25 9.59
C SER A 57 6.97 0.76 8.87
N ILE A 58 5.82 0.19 9.19
CA ILE A 58 4.53 0.64 8.64
C ILE A 58 4.27 2.10 9.03
N ARG A 59 4.42 2.43 10.29
CA ARG A 59 4.19 3.80 10.79
C ARG A 59 5.10 4.81 10.11
N ALA A 60 6.38 4.48 9.96
CA ALA A 60 7.35 5.36 9.33
C ALA A 60 6.98 5.63 7.87
N TRP A 61 6.65 4.58 7.12
CA TRP A 61 6.24 4.70 5.72
C TRP A 61 4.93 5.47 5.58
N LYS A 62 3.95 5.16 6.43
CA LYS A 62 2.65 5.83 6.42
C LYS A 62 2.78 7.32 6.68
N GLN A 63 3.59 7.70 7.65
CA GLN A 63 3.81 9.12 7.96
C GLN A 63 4.43 9.85 6.77
N HIS A 64 5.41 9.25 6.12
CA HIS A 64 6.06 9.83 4.95
C HIS A 64 5.09 9.97 3.77
N THR A 65 4.32 8.92 3.47
CA THR A 65 3.38 8.92 2.34
C THR A 65 2.17 9.83 2.59
N ASP A 66 1.68 9.93 3.83
CA ASP A 66 0.61 10.86 4.19
C ASP A 66 1.04 12.30 3.90
N HIS A 67 2.29 12.63 4.20
CA HIS A 67 2.83 13.96 3.91
C HIS A 67 2.88 14.23 2.41
N LEU A 68 3.36 13.28 1.61
CA LEU A 68 3.40 13.42 0.16
C LEU A 68 2.00 13.58 -0.45
N ILE A 69 1.05 12.77 0.02
CA ILE A 69 -0.35 12.85 -0.46
C ILE A 69 -0.97 14.19 -0.08
N ALA A 70 -0.70 14.67 1.13
CA ALA A 70 -1.22 15.96 1.60
C ALA A 70 -0.72 17.13 0.74
N GLN A 71 0.55 17.11 0.35
CA GLN A 71 1.12 18.14 -0.53
C GLN A 71 0.42 18.22 -1.88
N LYS A 72 -0.15 17.12 -2.36
CA LYS A 72 -0.83 17.04 -3.65
C LYS A 72 -2.35 17.19 -3.52
N LEU A 73 -2.88 17.41 -2.32
CA LEU A 73 -4.32 17.39 -2.04
C LEU A 73 -4.95 16.07 -2.52
N GLY A 74 -4.18 14.97 -2.41
CA GLY A 74 -4.51 13.72 -3.06
C GLY A 74 -5.76 13.04 -2.54
N ARG A 75 -6.03 13.15 -1.22
CA ARG A 75 -7.19 12.50 -0.63
C ARG A 75 -8.51 13.00 -1.22
N GLU A 76 -8.67 14.32 -1.33
CA GLU A 76 -9.87 14.91 -1.90
C GLU A 76 -9.96 14.70 -3.41
N ARG A 77 -8.82 14.72 -4.08
CA ARG A 77 -8.73 14.61 -5.53
C ARG A 77 -8.95 13.20 -6.05
N TRP A 78 -8.31 12.23 -5.39
CA TRP A 78 -8.19 10.86 -5.93
C TRP A 78 -9.22 9.90 -5.35
N TYR A 79 -9.66 10.12 -4.11
CA TYR A 79 -10.50 9.14 -3.41
C TYR A 79 -11.85 9.72 -3.01
N ALA A 80 -12.92 9.00 -3.34
CA ALA A 80 -14.23 9.24 -2.77
C ALA A 80 -14.29 8.73 -1.33
N SER A 81 -13.64 7.57 -1.09
CA SER A 81 -13.51 6.98 0.23
C SER A 81 -12.30 6.05 0.25
N TYR A 82 -11.76 5.79 1.42
CA TYR A 82 -10.73 4.76 1.60
C TYR A 82 -10.73 4.24 3.02
N SER A 83 -10.19 3.04 3.19
CA SER A 83 -9.94 2.45 4.49
C SER A 83 -8.56 1.80 4.52
N VAL A 84 -7.98 1.74 5.71
CA VAL A 84 -6.70 1.07 5.96
C VAL A 84 -6.87 0.13 7.14
N GLU A 85 -6.51 -1.13 6.93
CA GLU A 85 -6.48 -2.12 7.99
C GLU A 85 -5.08 -2.69 8.11
N ILE A 86 -4.63 -2.91 9.34
CA ILE A 86 -3.35 -3.56 9.62
C ILE A 86 -3.66 -4.84 10.37
N ALA A 87 -3.21 -5.97 9.83
CA ALA A 87 -3.45 -7.27 10.41
C ALA A 87 -2.14 -8.04 10.57
N GLU A 88 -2.07 -8.88 11.59
CA GLU A 88 -0.95 -9.78 11.76
C GLU A 88 -1.20 -11.06 10.96
N VAL A 89 -0.20 -11.48 10.18
CA VAL A 89 -0.26 -12.72 9.41
C VAL A 89 0.14 -13.85 10.33
N THR A 90 -0.83 -14.68 10.71
CA THR A 90 -0.58 -15.79 11.65
C THR A 90 -0.17 -17.06 10.94
N ARG A 91 -0.57 -17.23 9.67
CA ARG A 91 -0.28 -18.42 8.89
C ARG A 91 -0.25 -18.09 7.41
N ARG A 92 0.56 -18.84 6.66
CA ARG A 92 0.77 -18.57 5.24
C ARG A 92 1.01 -19.88 4.49
N TYR A 93 0.29 -20.06 3.38
CA TYR A 93 0.44 -21.22 2.51
C TYR A 93 0.72 -20.75 1.09
N ARG A 94 1.62 -21.45 0.40
CA ARG A 94 1.99 -21.16 -0.98
C ARG A 94 1.97 -22.41 -1.84
N HIS A 95 1.62 -22.22 -3.12
CA HIS A 95 1.75 -23.25 -4.13
C HIS A 95 2.34 -22.62 -5.41
N PRO A 96 3.44 -23.19 -5.97
CA PRO A 96 4.28 -24.21 -5.35
C PRO A 96 4.98 -23.72 -4.08
N ALA A 97 5.40 -24.65 -3.23
CA ALA A 97 6.11 -24.32 -2.00
C ALA A 97 7.43 -23.61 -2.32
N ASP A 98 7.88 -22.70 -1.40
CA ASP A 98 9.17 -22.06 -1.53
C ASP A 98 10.28 -23.10 -1.43
N ALA A 99 11.39 -22.90 -2.17
CA ALA A 99 12.50 -23.82 -2.18
C ALA A 99 13.16 -24.00 -0.81
N GLN A 100 12.90 -23.10 0.13
CA GLN A 100 13.46 -23.09 1.48
C GLN A 100 12.57 -23.78 2.52
N THR A 101 11.40 -24.23 2.14
CA THR A 101 10.44 -24.86 3.05
C THR A 101 10.41 -26.36 2.96
#